data_ca13c297d038be30324cb807af2a5447
#
_entry.id   ca13c297d038be30324cb807af2a5447
#
_cell.length_a   1.000
_cell.length_b   1.000
_cell.length_c   1.000
_cell.angle_alpha   90.00
_cell.angle_beta   90.00
_cell.angle_gamma   90.00
#
_symmetry.space_group_name_H-M   'P 1'
#
loop_
_entity.id
_entity.type
_entity.pdbx_description
1 polymer ?
#
loop_
_entity_poly.entity_id
_entity_poly.type
_entity_poly.pdbx_seq_one_letter_code
_entity_poly.pdbx_strand_id
1 'polypeptide(L)'
;MLSKRSFIWPALLAGVLTFAGCPSRTTIGKINADPERYFDKEVGVVGRVTDSYGVPFVGGAYEIDDGTGKIWVLTERGAPSKGSQVGVKGRVVNGPVYKGRNLGTALRETDRRVR
;
A
#
# COMPACT_ATOMS: atom_id res chain seq x y z
N MET A 1 9.55 -5.11 48.14
CA MET A 1 10.56 -4.60 47.44
C MET A 1 10.88 -5.26 46.16
N LEU A 2 10.95 -6.42 46.08
CA LEU A 2 11.31 -7.02 44.90
C LEU A 2 10.21 -6.99 43.90
N SER A 3 9.03 -6.99 44.32
CA SER A 3 7.95 -7.16 43.41
C SER A 3 7.73 -6.01 42.48
N LYS A 4 8.22 -4.88 42.76
CA LYS A 4 7.91 -3.77 41.93
C LYS A 4 8.34 -3.92 40.56
N ARG A 5 9.39 -4.51 40.27
CA ARG A 5 9.83 -4.55 38.93
C ARG A 5 8.92 -5.33 38.01
N SER A 6 8.18 -6.22 38.52
CA SER A 6 7.41 -7.09 37.65
C SER A 6 6.28 -6.39 36.94
N PHE A 7 5.89 -5.23 37.34
CA PHE A 7 4.73 -4.63 36.72
C PHE A 7 4.97 -4.06 35.38
N ILE A 8 6.13 -3.69 35.09
CA ILE A 8 6.45 -3.06 33.85
C ILE A 8 6.27 -3.99 32.67
N TRP A 9 6.55 -5.24 32.85
CA TRP A 9 6.51 -6.19 31.77
C TRP A 9 5.18 -6.32 31.06
N PRO A 10 4.09 -6.47 31.76
CA PRO A 10 2.81 -6.65 31.10
C PRO A 10 2.47 -5.51 30.20
N ALA A 11 2.81 -4.33 30.58
CA ALA A 11 2.53 -3.17 29.77
C ALA A 11 3.26 -3.20 28.45
N LEU A 12 4.49 -3.66 28.47
CA LEU A 12 5.26 -3.73 27.24
C LEU A 12 4.69 -4.76 26.29
N LEU A 13 4.27 -5.88 26.82
CA LEU A 13 3.70 -6.91 25.98
C LEU A 13 2.42 -6.45 25.29
N ALA A 14 1.61 -5.72 26.00
CA ALA A 14 0.39 -5.22 25.41
C ALA A 14 0.68 -4.28 24.27
N GLY A 15 1.68 -3.45 24.37
CA GLY A 15 2.05 -2.55 23.30
C GLY A 15 2.49 -3.29 22.06
N VAL A 16 3.23 -4.37 22.22
CA VAL A 16 3.69 -5.13 21.07
C VAL A 16 2.52 -5.77 20.35
N LEU A 17 1.57 -6.29 21.07
CA LEU A 17 0.45 -6.97 20.47
C LEU A 17 -0.41 -6.06 19.60
N THR A 18 -0.48 -4.79 19.92
CA THR A 18 -1.32 -3.89 19.13
C THR A 18 -0.84 -3.73 17.71
N PHE A 19 0.41 -3.98 17.40
CA PHE A 19 0.90 -3.84 16.06
C PHE A 19 0.78 -5.11 15.24
N ALA A 20 0.39 -6.19 15.86
CA ALA A 20 0.24 -7.44 15.13
C ALA A 20 -0.91 -7.34 14.15
N GLY A 21 -0.67 -7.72 12.91
CA GLY A 21 -1.71 -7.75 11.89
C GLY A 21 -1.95 -6.45 11.16
N CYS A 22 -1.31 -5.35 11.55
CA CYS A 22 -1.45 -4.11 10.81
C CYS A 22 -0.48 -4.12 9.62
N PRO A 23 -0.95 -3.73 8.41
CA PRO A 23 -0.03 -3.60 7.29
C PRO A 23 0.95 -2.47 7.55
N SER A 24 2.17 -2.64 7.11
CA SER A 24 3.19 -1.62 7.28
C SER A 24 2.94 -0.47 6.35
N ARG A 25 2.84 0.73 6.90
CA ARG A 25 2.79 1.92 6.08
C ARG A 25 4.19 2.24 5.58
N THR A 26 4.31 2.48 4.29
CA THR A 26 5.60 2.77 3.69
C THR A 26 5.48 3.84 2.62
N THR A 27 6.59 4.26 2.06
CA THR A 27 6.60 5.20 0.95
C THR A 27 6.78 4.45 -0.36
N ILE A 28 6.26 5.06 -1.42
CA ILE A 28 6.38 4.49 -2.76
C ILE A 28 7.86 4.43 -3.17
N GLY A 29 8.63 5.46 -2.80
CA GLY A 29 10.06 5.46 -3.10
C GLY A 29 10.81 4.28 -2.53
N LYS A 30 10.46 3.85 -1.32
CA LYS A 30 11.10 2.67 -0.71
C LYS A 30 10.74 1.40 -1.45
N ILE A 31 9.49 1.26 -1.86
CA ILE A 31 9.06 0.09 -2.62
C ILE A 31 9.79 0.02 -3.96
N ASN A 32 9.87 1.14 -4.66
CA ASN A 32 10.51 1.19 -5.97
C ASN A 32 12.02 0.99 -5.90
N ALA A 33 12.64 1.40 -4.81
CA ALA A 33 14.08 1.24 -4.63
C ALA A 33 14.47 -0.21 -4.38
N ASP A 34 13.60 -0.99 -3.76
CA ASP A 34 13.88 -2.39 -3.43
C ASP A 34 12.59 -3.21 -3.52
N PRO A 35 12.08 -3.42 -4.73
CA PRO A 35 10.81 -4.12 -4.89
C PRO A 35 10.82 -5.55 -4.37
N GLU A 36 11.96 -6.23 -4.46
CA GLU A 36 12.05 -7.62 -4.00
C GLU A 36 11.80 -7.75 -2.51
N ARG A 37 12.22 -6.76 -1.74
CA ARG A 37 12.01 -6.75 -0.30
C ARG A 37 10.54 -6.72 0.06
N TYR A 38 9.73 -6.05 -0.76
CA TYR A 38 8.31 -5.87 -0.49
C TYR A 38 7.43 -6.83 -1.28
N PHE A 39 8.01 -7.58 -2.18
CA PHE A 39 7.25 -8.45 -3.07
C PHE A 39 6.35 -9.40 -2.28
N ASP A 40 5.09 -9.50 -2.70
CA ASP A 40 4.05 -10.33 -2.09
C ASP A 40 3.71 -9.95 -0.64
N LYS A 41 4.13 -8.78 -0.20
CA LYS A 41 3.77 -8.25 1.12
C LYS A 41 2.69 -7.19 0.99
N GLU A 42 1.84 -7.12 2.00
CA GLU A 42 0.83 -6.07 2.06
C GLU A 42 1.42 -4.81 2.65
N VAL A 43 1.21 -3.71 1.97
CA VAL A 43 1.71 -2.39 2.40
C VAL A 43 0.59 -1.38 2.34
N GLY A 44 0.75 -0.28 3.07
CA GLY A 44 -0.13 0.86 2.99
C GLY A 44 0.61 2.07 2.46
N VAL A 45 0.04 2.74 1.46
CA VAL A 45 0.61 3.96 0.89
C VAL A 45 -0.47 5.01 0.77
N VAL A 46 -0.06 6.27 0.80
CA VAL A 46 -0.98 7.40 0.66
C VAL A 46 -0.42 8.30 -0.42
N GLY A 47 -1.26 8.69 -1.37
CA GLY A 47 -0.79 9.54 -2.43
C GLY A 47 -1.93 10.15 -3.23
N ARG A 48 -1.56 10.87 -4.28
CA ARG A 48 -2.52 11.51 -5.18
C ARG A 48 -2.57 10.76 -6.49
N VAL A 49 -3.77 10.57 -7.01
CA VAL A 49 -3.96 9.91 -8.30
C VAL A 49 -3.48 10.83 -9.40
N THR A 50 -2.48 10.38 -10.14
CA THR A 50 -1.92 11.14 -11.26
C THR A 50 -2.40 10.63 -12.61
N ASP A 51 -2.88 9.39 -12.65
CA ASP A 51 -3.44 8.82 -13.86
C ASP A 51 -4.45 7.74 -13.48
N SER A 52 -5.42 7.49 -14.35
CA SER A 52 -6.50 6.59 -14.01
C SER A 52 -7.09 5.99 -15.27
N TYR A 53 -7.17 4.65 -15.32
CA TYR A 53 -7.74 3.91 -16.43
C TYR A 53 -8.79 2.95 -15.90
N GLY A 54 -10.01 3.07 -16.42
CA GLY A 54 -11.07 2.12 -16.14
C GLY A 54 -11.10 1.04 -17.19
N VAL A 55 -11.35 -0.19 -16.76
CA VAL A 55 -11.55 -1.32 -17.67
C VAL A 55 -12.92 -1.88 -17.36
N PRO A 56 -13.88 -1.78 -18.29
CA PRO A 56 -15.24 -2.24 -18.02
C PRO A 56 -15.26 -3.70 -17.60
N PHE A 57 -16.04 -4.00 -16.55
CA PHE A 57 -16.25 -5.33 -16.00
C PHE A 57 -15.04 -5.95 -15.27
N VAL A 58 -13.88 -5.32 -15.33
CA VAL A 58 -12.65 -5.86 -14.75
C VAL A 58 -12.16 -5.01 -13.59
N GLY A 59 -12.38 -3.71 -13.65
CA GLY A 59 -11.90 -2.79 -12.65
C GLY A 59 -11.08 -1.70 -13.27
N GLY A 60 -9.78 -1.64 -12.99
CA GLY A 60 -8.94 -0.62 -13.59
C GLY A 60 -7.55 -0.59 -13.02
N ALA A 61 -6.83 0.44 -13.39
CA ALA A 61 -5.51 0.73 -12.86
C ALA A 61 -5.39 2.24 -12.67
N TYR A 62 -4.71 2.65 -11.64
CA TYR A 62 -4.45 4.06 -11.40
C TYR A 62 -3.05 4.24 -10.83
N GLU A 63 -2.43 5.35 -11.18
CA GLU A 63 -1.10 5.69 -10.72
C GLU A 63 -1.22 6.69 -9.57
N ILE A 64 -0.46 6.47 -8.50
CA ILE A 64 -0.42 7.39 -7.38
C ILE A 64 1.01 7.89 -7.15
N ASP A 65 1.09 9.11 -6.68
CA ASP A 65 2.35 9.80 -6.38
C ASP A 65 2.27 10.31 -4.94
N ASP A 66 3.23 9.92 -4.13
CA ASP A 66 3.28 10.35 -2.73
C ASP A 66 4.40 11.37 -2.46
N GLY A 67 5.02 11.88 -3.53
CA GLY A 67 6.15 12.80 -3.42
C GLY A 67 7.50 12.10 -3.37
N THR A 68 7.54 10.81 -3.08
CA THR A 68 8.78 10.03 -3.07
C THR A 68 8.92 9.18 -4.33
N GLY A 69 7.83 8.93 -5.02
CA GLY A 69 7.81 8.14 -6.23
C GLY A 69 6.39 7.90 -6.69
N LYS A 70 6.24 7.16 -7.77
CA LYS A 70 4.96 6.79 -8.36
C LYS A 70 4.84 5.29 -8.46
N ILE A 71 3.63 4.78 -8.29
CA ILE A 71 3.36 3.36 -8.43
C ILE A 71 1.97 3.16 -9.00
N TRP A 72 1.81 2.11 -9.82
CA TRP A 72 0.52 1.73 -10.34
C TRP A 72 -0.21 0.84 -9.34
N VAL A 73 -1.50 1.03 -9.26
CA VAL A 73 -2.38 0.22 -8.40
C VAL A 73 -3.40 -0.46 -9.29
N LEU A 74 -3.50 -1.77 -9.15
CA LEU A 74 -4.47 -2.58 -9.88
C LEU A 74 -5.68 -2.79 -8.98
N THR A 75 -6.86 -2.49 -9.49
CA THR A 75 -8.08 -2.55 -8.69
C THR A 75 -9.17 -3.33 -9.41
N GLU A 76 -9.98 -4.06 -8.64
CA GLU A 76 -11.17 -4.71 -9.16
C GLU A 76 -12.39 -3.81 -9.05
N ARG A 77 -12.24 -2.70 -8.34
CA ARG A 77 -13.28 -1.67 -8.25
C ARG A 77 -13.00 -0.62 -9.32
N GLY A 78 -13.85 0.33 -9.50
CA GLY A 78 -13.56 1.41 -10.42
C GLY A 78 -12.36 2.22 -9.96
N ALA A 79 -11.55 2.73 -10.88
CA ALA A 79 -10.41 3.55 -10.54
C ALA A 79 -10.88 4.92 -10.05
N PRO A 80 -10.25 5.49 -9.02
CA PRO A 80 -10.62 6.83 -8.55
C PRO A 80 -10.22 7.90 -9.56
N SER A 81 -10.85 9.04 -9.46
CA SER A 81 -10.60 10.15 -10.38
C SER A 81 -9.21 10.72 -10.20
N LYS A 82 -8.64 11.16 -11.30
CA LYS A 82 -7.38 11.88 -11.30
C LYS A 82 -7.46 13.09 -10.37
N GLY A 83 -6.44 13.29 -9.57
CA GLY A 83 -6.41 14.36 -8.56
C GLY A 83 -6.90 13.97 -7.19
N SER A 84 -7.53 12.81 -7.05
CA SER A 84 -8.02 12.33 -5.76
C SER A 84 -6.87 11.97 -4.83
N GLN A 85 -7.08 12.20 -3.55
CA GLN A 85 -6.16 11.76 -2.51
C GLN A 85 -6.63 10.39 -2.05
N VAL A 86 -5.75 9.40 -2.04
CA VAL A 86 -6.13 8.04 -1.68
C VAL A 86 -5.15 7.43 -0.69
N GLY A 87 -5.69 6.62 0.21
CA GLY A 87 -4.90 5.73 1.03
C GLY A 87 -5.20 4.31 0.55
N VAL A 88 -4.18 3.57 0.15
CA VAL A 88 -4.32 2.26 -0.47
C VAL A 88 -3.61 1.21 0.36
N LYS A 89 -4.29 0.12 0.61
CA LYS A 89 -3.67 -1.11 1.08
C LYS A 89 -3.59 -2.05 -0.10
N GLY A 90 -2.44 -2.63 -0.30
CA GLY A 90 -2.28 -3.54 -1.41
C GLY A 90 -1.07 -4.43 -1.26
N ARG A 91 -1.05 -5.47 -2.09
CA ARG A 91 0.05 -6.42 -2.11
C ARG A 91 0.96 -6.06 -3.26
N VAL A 92 2.26 -6.02 -2.98
CA VAL A 92 3.24 -5.68 -4.00
C VAL A 92 3.36 -6.84 -4.97
N VAL A 93 3.19 -6.56 -6.25
CA VAL A 93 3.21 -7.57 -7.31
C VAL A 93 4.00 -7.04 -8.50
N ASN A 94 4.34 -7.93 -9.43
CA ASN A 94 4.85 -7.51 -10.71
C ASN A 94 3.68 -7.06 -11.57
N GLY A 95 3.73 -5.82 -12.03
CA GLY A 95 2.65 -5.26 -12.80
C GLY A 95 2.53 -5.88 -14.17
N PRO A 96 1.32 -5.98 -14.70
CA PRO A 96 1.11 -6.51 -16.04
C PRO A 96 1.48 -5.49 -17.10
N VAL A 97 1.53 -5.96 -18.34
CA VAL A 97 1.61 -5.06 -19.50
C VAL A 97 0.20 -4.58 -19.81
N TYR A 98 0.00 -3.27 -19.89
CA TYR A 98 -1.30 -2.70 -20.17
C TYR A 98 -1.13 -1.71 -21.32
N LYS A 99 -1.87 -1.93 -22.41
CA LYS A 99 -1.79 -1.11 -23.62
C LYS A 99 -0.35 -0.98 -24.13
N GLY A 100 0.39 -2.07 -24.10
CA GLY A 100 1.78 -2.09 -24.55
C GLY A 100 2.78 -1.50 -23.57
N ARG A 101 2.33 -1.03 -22.41
CA ARG A 101 3.19 -0.46 -21.39
C ARG A 101 3.39 -1.44 -20.25
N ASN A 102 4.65 -1.67 -19.88
CA ASN A 102 4.97 -2.48 -18.72
C ASN A 102 4.83 -1.60 -17.47
N LEU A 103 3.94 -1.98 -16.57
CA LEU A 103 3.68 -1.20 -15.37
C LEU A 103 4.74 -1.38 -14.27
N GLY A 104 5.66 -2.32 -14.45
CA GLY A 104 6.71 -2.57 -13.47
C GLY A 104 6.16 -3.08 -12.14
N THR A 105 6.76 -2.66 -11.03
CA THR A 105 6.25 -2.99 -9.71
C THR A 105 4.91 -2.27 -9.51
N ALA A 106 3.93 -3.00 -9.03
CA ALA A 106 2.59 -2.46 -8.82
C ALA A 106 2.01 -2.95 -7.50
N LEU A 107 0.91 -2.36 -7.09
CA LEU A 107 0.13 -2.83 -5.95
C LEU A 107 -1.15 -3.45 -6.46
N ARG A 108 -1.52 -4.60 -5.91
CA ARG A 108 -2.86 -5.15 -6.11
C ARG A 108 -3.69 -4.68 -4.93
N GLU A 109 -4.64 -3.82 -5.19
CA GLU A 109 -5.44 -3.21 -4.15
C GLU A 109 -6.25 -4.25 -3.37
N THR A 110 -6.15 -4.20 -2.05
CA THR A 110 -7.02 -4.98 -1.17
C THR A 110 -8.04 -4.09 -0.49
N ASP A 111 -7.72 -2.83 -0.30
CA ASP A 111 -8.64 -1.85 0.25
C ASP A 111 -8.15 -0.44 -0.06
N ARG A 112 -9.05 0.52 -0.01
CA ARG A 112 -8.67 1.92 -0.20
C ARG A 112 -9.65 2.88 0.44
N ARG A 113 -9.16 4.08 0.72
CA ARG A 113 -9.98 5.22 1.13
C ARG A 113 -9.68 6.38 0.21
N VAL A 114 -10.72 7.04 -0.25
CA VAL A 114 -10.63 8.18 -1.17
C VAL A 114 -11.11 9.42 -0.46
N ARG A 115 -10.42 10.52 -0.64
CA ARG A 115 -10.83 11.82 -0.13
C ARG A 115 -11.17 12.76 -1.25
#